data_7727ecf288b523ab6d94169f5917f2ee
#
_entry.id   7727ecf288b523ab6d94169f5917f2ee
#
_cell.length_a   1.000
_cell.length_b   1.000
_cell.length_c   1.000
_cell.angle_alpha   90.00
_cell.angle_beta   90.00
_cell.angle_gamma   90.00
#
_symmetry.space_group_name_H-M   'P 1'
#
loop_
_entity.id
_entity.type
_entity.pdbx_description
1 polymer ?
#
loop_
_entity_poly.entity_id
_entity_poly.type
_entity_poly.pdbx_seq_one_letter_code
_entity_poly.pdbx_strand_id
1 'polypeptide(L)'
;MSEPRAEDRHQATAIRWVDSHCHVHDPRTPDGSDAAVALAADAGVTTLITVGCDRETSQAAIDVAGAHRGVHATVGLHPHDAVNGVDTIVDLLDVAGVVAVGEAGLDYYYDHSPREVQQRVFEEQIQLANDRDLPLVIHSRDAWDDTFDALASVGVPTRTIFHCFTGGPEEARRALDIGALLSFSGIVTFKGAPEVQAAAILCPLDRMLVETDSPYLAPIPHRGKPNRPAWVP
;
A
#
# COMPACT_ATOMS: atom_id res chain seq x y z
N MET A 1 -8.90 17.79 -56.29
CA MET A 1 -9.28 17.93 -54.87
C MET A 1 -9.16 16.54 -54.25
N SER A 2 -8.08 16.35 -53.49
CA SER A 2 -7.76 15.05 -52.89
C SER A 2 -8.37 15.04 -51.48
N GLU A 3 -9.21 14.03 -51.21
CA GLU A 3 -9.75 13.80 -49.86
C GLU A 3 -8.63 13.49 -48.86
N PRO A 4 -8.67 14.02 -47.61
CA PRO A 4 -7.70 13.67 -46.60
C PRO A 4 -7.95 12.24 -46.11
N ARG A 5 -6.87 11.46 -46.09
CA ARG A 5 -6.84 10.09 -45.53
C ARG A 5 -7.23 10.08 -44.05
N ALA A 6 -8.22 9.25 -43.75
CA ALA A 6 -8.63 8.92 -42.38
C ALA A 6 -7.59 7.97 -41.70
N GLU A 7 -6.45 8.45 -41.31
CA GLU A 7 -5.41 7.73 -40.55
C GLU A 7 -4.85 8.59 -39.44
N ASP A 8 -5.70 9.07 -38.53
CA ASP A 8 -5.34 9.53 -37.21
C ASP A 8 -6.38 9.06 -36.18
N ARG A 9 -6.56 7.75 -36.12
CA ARG A 9 -7.16 7.17 -34.93
C ARG A 9 -6.07 7.21 -33.85
N HIS A 10 -6.17 8.17 -32.95
CA HIS A 10 -5.45 8.14 -31.69
C HIS A 10 -5.65 6.74 -31.12
N GLN A 11 -4.60 5.92 -31.12
CA GLN A 11 -4.53 4.75 -30.26
C GLN A 11 -4.55 5.32 -28.85
N ALA A 12 -5.69 5.32 -28.20
CA ALA A 12 -5.77 5.57 -26.78
C ALA A 12 -4.84 4.53 -26.14
N THR A 13 -3.72 5.01 -25.61
CA THR A 13 -2.81 4.15 -24.85
C THR A 13 -3.62 3.57 -23.71
N ALA A 14 -3.75 2.25 -23.70
CA ALA A 14 -4.48 1.55 -22.65
C ALA A 14 -3.90 1.99 -21.29
N ILE A 15 -4.77 2.33 -20.35
CA ILE A 15 -4.37 2.69 -18.99
C ILE A 15 -3.61 1.49 -18.41
N ARG A 16 -2.42 1.74 -17.87
CA ARG A 16 -1.66 0.76 -17.11
C ARG A 16 -1.90 1.02 -15.63
N TRP A 17 -2.47 0.05 -14.97
CA TRP A 17 -2.79 0.13 -13.56
C TRP A 17 -1.63 -0.34 -12.69
N VAL A 18 -1.57 0.18 -11.48
CA VAL A 18 -0.67 -0.24 -10.40
C VAL A 18 -1.54 -0.61 -9.21
N ASP A 19 -1.30 -1.78 -8.62
CA ASP A 19 -1.81 -2.10 -7.29
C ASP A 19 -0.73 -1.71 -6.29
N SER A 20 -0.94 -0.60 -5.59
CA SER A 20 0.08 -0.03 -4.71
C SER A 20 0.23 -0.76 -3.37
N HIS A 21 -0.66 -1.71 -3.06
CA HIS A 21 -0.58 -2.52 -1.84
C HIS A 21 -1.42 -3.79 -1.98
N CYS A 22 -0.75 -4.93 -1.98
CA CYS A 22 -1.38 -6.25 -1.97
C CYS A 22 -0.50 -7.25 -1.22
N HIS A 23 -1.05 -8.43 -0.90
CA HIS A 23 -0.33 -9.53 -0.26
C HIS A 23 -0.42 -10.79 -1.14
N VAL A 24 0.05 -10.70 -2.40
CA VAL A 24 -0.04 -11.84 -3.34
C VAL A 24 0.80 -13.04 -2.91
N HIS A 25 1.74 -12.85 -1.98
CA HIS A 25 2.50 -13.93 -1.33
C HIS A 25 1.70 -14.67 -0.24
N ASP A 26 0.56 -14.11 0.22
CA ASP A 26 -0.25 -14.70 1.30
C ASP A 26 -0.83 -16.06 0.85
N PRO A 27 -0.75 -17.11 1.69
CA PRO A 27 -1.33 -18.43 1.37
C PRO A 27 -2.84 -18.42 1.09
N ARG A 28 -3.55 -17.37 1.51
CA ARG A 28 -4.99 -17.17 1.24
C ARG A 28 -5.26 -16.55 -0.14
N THR A 29 -4.20 -16.16 -0.88
CA THR A 29 -4.34 -15.66 -2.25
C THR A 29 -4.97 -16.75 -3.12
N PRO A 30 -6.13 -16.48 -3.76
CA PRO A 30 -6.78 -17.47 -4.59
C PRO A 30 -5.89 -17.94 -5.73
N ASP A 31 -5.76 -19.24 -5.87
CA ASP A 31 -4.99 -19.91 -6.93
C ASP A 31 -3.46 -19.65 -6.87
N GLY A 32 -2.98 -19.00 -5.81
CA GLY A 32 -1.55 -18.71 -5.54
C GLY A 32 -1.01 -17.49 -6.28
N SER A 33 0.24 -17.13 -5.97
CA SER A 33 0.91 -15.91 -6.45
C SER A 33 0.99 -15.86 -7.98
N ASP A 34 1.40 -16.94 -8.63
CA ASP A 34 1.59 -17.00 -10.09
C ASP A 34 0.29 -16.68 -10.84
N ALA A 35 -0.82 -17.29 -10.39
CA ALA A 35 -2.13 -17.05 -11.00
C ALA A 35 -2.62 -15.62 -10.72
N ALA A 36 -2.41 -15.11 -9.50
CA ALA A 36 -2.81 -13.76 -9.14
C ALA A 36 -2.08 -12.71 -9.99
N VAL A 37 -0.77 -12.86 -10.19
CA VAL A 37 0.06 -11.98 -11.03
C VAL A 37 -0.37 -12.06 -12.51
N ALA A 38 -0.62 -13.27 -13.03
CA ALA A 38 -1.07 -13.43 -14.41
C ALA A 38 -2.45 -12.78 -14.65
N LEU A 39 -3.42 -13.02 -13.76
CA LEU A 39 -4.74 -12.40 -13.84
C LEU A 39 -4.70 -10.87 -13.72
N ALA A 40 -3.80 -10.34 -12.88
CA ALA A 40 -3.58 -8.90 -12.77
C ALA A 40 -3.09 -8.32 -14.11
N ALA A 41 -2.08 -8.95 -14.72
CA ALA A 41 -1.54 -8.53 -16.01
C ALA A 41 -2.61 -8.56 -17.12
N ASP A 42 -3.43 -9.61 -17.18
CA ASP A 42 -4.55 -9.73 -18.13
C ASP A 42 -5.59 -8.62 -17.95
N ALA A 43 -5.77 -8.13 -16.71
CA ALA A 43 -6.64 -7.00 -16.39
C ALA A 43 -5.98 -5.62 -16.64
N GLY A 44 -4.72 -5.57 -17.07
CA GLY A 44 -3.98 -4.32 -17.29
C GLY A 44 -3.30 -3.77 -16.06
N VAL A 45 -3.26 -4.52 -14.95
CA VAL A 45 -2.48 -4.18 -13.76
C VAL A 45 -1.05 -4.70 -13.97
N THR A 46 -0.16 -3.78 -14.35
CA THR A 46 1.20 -4.12 -14.82
C THR A 46 2.26 -4.05 -13.74
N THR A 47 1.91 -3.48 -12.59
CA THR A 47 2.81 -3.34 -11.44
C THR A 47 2.06 -3.68 -10.17
N LEU A 48 2.66 -4.52 -9.33
CA LEU A 48 2.14 -4.92 -8.03
C LEU A 48 3.19 -4.61 -6.96
N ILE A 49 2.75 -4.03 -5.85
CA ILE A 49 3.58 -3.90 -4.65
C ILE A 49 3.06 -4.94 -3.63
N THR A 50 3.85 -6.01 -3.42
CA THR A 50 3.52 -7.04 -2.44
C THR A 50 4.20 -6.72 -1.11
N VAL A 51 3.41 -6.69 -0.03
CA VAL A 51 3.77 -6.00 1.21
C VAL A 51 4.01 -6.98 2.35
N GLY A 52 5.25 -6.98 2.89
CA GLY A 52 5.60 -7.74 4.08
C GLY A 52 5.15 -7.04 5.37
N CYS A 53 4.74 -7.82 6.36
CA CYS A 53 4.23 -7.35 7.65
C CYS A 53 5.10 -7.81 8.84
N ASP A 54 5.97 -8.78 8.61
CA ASP A 54 6.96 -9.32 9.53
C ASP A 54 8.14 -9.94 8.73
N ARG A 55 9.08 -10.61 9.39
CA ARG A 55 10.20 -11.23 8.69
C ARG A 55 9.78 -12.31 7.70
N GLU A 56 8.85 -13.18 8.09
CA GLU A 56 8.42 -14.31 7.26
C GLU A 56 7.70 -13.82 6.00
N THR A 57 6.73 -12.95 6.17
CA THR A 57 5.95 -12.37 5.08
C THR A 57 6.78 -11.42 4.21
N SER A 58 7.74 -10.69 4.79
CA SER A 58 8.70 -9.87 4.03
C SER A 58 9.58 -10.73 3.13
N GLN A 59 10.10 -11.85 3.63
CA GLN A 59 10.87 -12.79 2.82
C GLN A 59 10.01 -13.39 1.71
N ALA A 60 8.78 -13.80 2.01
CA ALA A 60 7.86 -14.33 1.00
C ALA A 60 7.51 -13.28 -0.08
N ALA A 61 7.33 -12.02 0.31
CA ALA A 61 7.12 -10.92 -0.64
C ALA A 61 8.33 -10.71 -1.56
N ILE A 62 9.55 -10.77 -1.02
CA ILE A 62 10.81 -10.69 -1.78
C ILE A 62 10.91 -11.86 -2.77
N ASP A 63 10.59 -13.07 -2.34
CA ASP A 63 10.66 -14.26 -3.19
C ASP A 63 9.70 -14.15 -4.39
N VAL A 64 8.47 -13.69 -4.17
CA VAL A 64 7.49 -13.44 -5.25
C VAL A 64 7.96 -12.30 -6.16
N ALA A 65 8.49 -11.21 -5.61
CA ALA A 65 9.03 -10.10 -6.41
C ALA A 65 10.22 -10.57 -7.27
N GLY A 66 11.08 -11.44 -6.75
CA GLY A 66 12.19 -12.03 -7.50
C GLY A 66 11.76 -12.97 -8.62
N ALA A 67 10.59 -13.60 -8.50
CA ALA A 67 10.06 -14.52 -9.49
C ALA A 67 9.28 -13.85 -10.63
N HIS A 68 8.74 -12.65 -10.39
CA HIS A 68 7.79 -12.00 -11.32
C HIS A 68 8.22 -10.59 -11.72
N ARG A 69 8.39 -10.37 -13.02
CA ARG A 69 8.64 -9.02 -13.54
C ARG A 69 7.43 -8.11 -13.28
N GLY A 70 7.68 -6.90 -12.78
CA GLY A 70 6.61 -5.93 -12.45
C GLY A 70 6.02 -6.12 -11.06
N VAL A 71 6.53 -7.08 -10.28
CA VAL A 71 6.22 -7.21 -8.86
C VAL A 71 7.40 -6.68 -8.06
N HIS A 72 7.12 -5.89 -7.03
CA HIS A 72 8.09 -5.32 -6.11
C HIS A 72 7.67 -5.61 -4.67
N ALA A 73 8.65 -5.74 -3.77
CA ALA A 73 8.39 -6.04 -2.37
C ALA A 73 8.56 -4.82 -1.48
N THR A 74 7.82 -4.77 -0.39
CA THR A 74 8.16 -3.94 0.76
C THR A 74 8.56 -4.81 1.94
N VAL A 75 9.33 -4.25 2.86
CA VAL A 75 9.78 -4.90 4.08
C VAL A 75 9.40 -4.02 5.26
N GLY A 76 8.66 -4.57 6.19
CA GLY A 76 8.23 -3.83 7.36
C GLY A 76 7.81 -4.73 8.52
N LEU A 77 7.51 -4.08 9.63
CA LEU A 77 6.98 -4.70 10.82
C LEU A 77 5.65 -4.03 11.17
N HIS A 78 4.57 -4.74 10.85
CA HIS A 78 3.21 -4.28 11.11
C HIS A 78 3.00 -4.03 12.62
N PRO A 79 2.18 -3.05 13.03
CA PRO A 79 1.94 -2.77 14.46
C PRO A 79 1.49 -3.98 15.27
N HIS A 80 0.85 -4.97 14.67
CA HIS A 80 0.49 -6.22 15.36
C HIS A 80 1.71 -7.01 15.84
N ASP A 81 2.80 -6.95 15.10
CA ASP A 81 4.03 -7.71 15.31
C ASP A 81 5.16 -6.86 15.89
N ALA A 82 4.88 -5.63 16.32
CA ALA A 82 5.85 -4.67 16.82
C ALA A 82 6.70 -5.21 17.99
N VAL A 83 6.18 -6.14 18.80
CA VAL A 83 6.93 -6.80 19.88
C VAL A 83 8.17 -7.56 19.40
N ASN A 84 8.24 -7.93 18.12
CA ASN A 84 9.38 -8.66 17.54
C ASN A 84 10.61 -7.75 17.32
N GLY A 85 10.41 -6.42 17.23
CA GLY A 85 11.48 -5.43 17.04
C GLY A 85 12.02 -5.38 15.60
N VAL A 86 12.48 -4.19 15.18
CA VAL A 86 12.95 -3.92 13.79
C VAL A 86 14.19 -4.72 13.40
N ASP A 87 15.01 -5.14 14.36
CA ASP A 87 16.21 -5.95 14.10
C ASP A 87 15.90 -7.25 13.33
N THR A 88 14.64 -7.71 13.42
CA THR A 88 14.20 -8.91 12.71
C THR A 88 14.07 -8.71 11.19
N ILE A 89 13.97 -7.48 10.71
CA ILE A 89 13.70 -7.17 9.29
C ILE A 89 14.78 -6.30 8.62
N VAL A 90 15.67 -5.68 9.38
CA VAL A 90 16.63 -4.66 8.86
C VAL A 90 17.49 -5.19 7.73
N ASP A 91 17.97 -6.44 7.81
CA ASP A 91 18.80 -7.08 6.79
C ASP A 91 18.06 -7.32 5.46
N LEU A 92 16.73 -7.42 5.49
CA LEU A 92 15.92 -7.61 4.30
C LEU A 92 15.70 -6.31 3.50
N LEU A 93 15.86 -5.14 4.12
CA LEU A 93 15.67 -3.84 3.45
C LEU A 93 16.69 -3.58 2.34
N ASP A 94 17.85 -4.23 2.38
CA ASP A 94 18.92 -4.06 1.40
C ASP A 94 18.86 -5.10 0.27
N VAL A 95 17.83 -5.96 0.25
CA VAL A 95 17.63 -6.98 -0.79
C VAL A 95 17.11 -6.34 -2.08
N ALA A 96 17.68 -6.75 -3.21
CA ALA A 96 17.26 -6.26 -4.53
C ALA A 96 15.77 -6.56 -4.78
N GLY A 97 15.01 -5.56 -5.23
CA GLY A 97 13.56 -5.66 -5.45
C GLY A 97 12.72 -5.14 -4.30
N VAL A 98 13.32 -4.85 -3.15
CA VAL A 98 12.68 -4.10 -2.06
C VAL A 98 12.64 -2.62 -2.43
N VAL A 99 11.45 -2.02 -2.37
CA VAL A 99 11.21 -0.65 -2.85
C VAL A 99 10.71 0.30 -1.77
N ALA A 100 10.38 -0.19 -0.57
CA ALA A 100 9.87 0.64 0.52
C ALA A 100 10.07 -0.03 1.89
N VAL A 101 10.08 0.78 2.95
CA VAL A 101 9.86 0.34 4.33
C VAL A 101 8.35 0.28 4.57
N GLY A 102 7.85 -0.83 5.04
CA GLY A 102 6.44 -1.05 5.34
C GLY A 102 5.99 -2.49 5.00
N GLU A 103 4.87 -2.89 5.56
CA GLU A 103 3.86 -2.11 6.26
C GLU A 103 4.33 -1.75 7.68
N ALA A 104 4.25 -0.48 8.04
CA ALA A 104 4.67 0.07 9.32
C ALA A 104 3.58 1.01 9.88
N GLY A 105 3.52 1.24 11.17
CA GLY A 105 2.54 2.18 11.70
C GLY A 105 1.93 1.80 13.02
N LEU A 106 0.66 2.21 13.23
CA LEU A 106 -0.06 2.07 14.49
C LEU A 106 -1.48 1.51 14.26
N ASP A 107 -1.88 0.55 15.10
CA ASP A 107 -3.24 -0.01 15.14
C ASP A 107 -3.74 -0.06 16.59
N TYR A 108 -4.61 0.88 16.94
CA TYR A 108 -5.20 0.96 18.27
C TYR A 108 -6.59 0.31 18.34
N TYR A 109 -7.05 -0.25 17.23
CA TYR A 109 -8.29 -1.02 17.21
C TYR A 109 -8.08 -2.45 17.74
N TYR A 110 -7.01 -3.12 17.28
CA TYR A 110 -6.73 -4.50 17.69
C TYR A 110 -5.80 -4.59 18.90
N ASP A 111 -4.87 -3.64 19.07
CA ASP A 111 -3.91 -3.58 20.19
C ASP A 111 -3.15 -4.91 20.42
N HIS A 112 -2.75 -5.62 19.34
CA HIS A 112 -2.03 -6.90 19.47
C HIS A 112 -0.64 -6.75 20.08
N SER A 113 0.06 -5.64 19.82
CA SER A 113 1.24 -5.22 20.55
C SER A 113 0.89 -4.01 21.43
N PRO A 114 1.55 -3.83 22.61
CA PRO A 114 1.35 -2.63 23.43
C PRO A 114 1.61 -1.34 22.65
N ARG A 115 0.80 -0.29 22.86
CA ARG A 115 0.85 0.96 22.08
C ARG A 115 2.21 1.64 22.13
N GLU A 116 2.83 1.68 23.30
CA GLU A 116 4.19 2.22 23.49
C GLU A 116 5.25 1.44 22.72
N VAL A 117 5.03 0.15 22.48
CA VAL A 117 5.93 -0.67 21.65
C VAL A 117 5.67 -0.37 20.17
N GLN A 118 4.40 -0.27 19.76
CA GLN A 118 4.03 0.11 18.38
C GLN A 118 4.63 1.48 18.02
N GLN A 119 4.48 2.50 18.88
CA GLN A 119 5.02 3.85 18.68
C GLN A 119 6.53 3.82 18.48
N ARG A 120 7.27 3.21 19.40
CA ARG A 120 8.73 3.10 19.29
C ARG A 120 9.17 2.41 18.01
N VAL A 121 8.57 1.27 17.68
CA VAL A 121 8.91 0.50 16.48
C VAL A 121 8.52 1.24 15.20
N PHE A 122 7.45 2.01 15.23
CA PHE A 122 7.08 2.86 14.10
C PHE A 122 8.10 3.99 13.91
N GLU A 123 8.53 4.69 14.98
CA GLU A 123 9.59 5.70 14.93
C GLU A 123 10.90 5.12 14.38
N GLU A 124 11.29 3.92 14.81
CA GLU A 124 12.46 3.20 14.30
C GLU A 124 12.33 2.94 12.78
N GLN A 125 11.16 2.55 12.29
CA GLN A 125 10.90 2.33 10.86
C GLN A 125 10.87 3.62 10.04
N ILE A 126 10.36 4.73 10.59
CA ILE A 126 10.48 6.06 9.97
C ILE A 126 11.97 6.42 9.80
N GLN A 127 12.79 6.20 10.83
CA GLN A 127 14.23 6.45 10.76
C GLN A 127 14.90 5.57 9.70
N LEU A 128 14.55 4.27 9.62
CA LEU A 128 15.07 3.36 8.60
C LEU A 128 14.73 3.82 7.17
N ALA A 129 13.52 4.34 6.96
CA ALA A 129 13.10 4.89 5.67
C ALA A 129 13.90 6.14 5.31
N ASN A 130 14.11 7.06 6.26
CA ASN A 130 14.91 8.26 6.09
C ASN A 130 16.38 7.92 5.78
N ASP A 131 16.99 7.03 6.56
CA ASP A 131 18.41 6.67 6.42
C ASP A 131 18.73 6.00 5.07
N ARG A 132 17.76 5.31 4.47
CA ARG A 132 17.90 4.59 3.21
C ARG A 132 17.33 5.32 2.00
N ASP A 133 16.74 6.50 2.20
CA ASP A 133 15.94 7.21 1.18
C ASP A 133 14.90 6.28 0.51
N LEU A 134 14.24 5.46 1.31
CA LEU A 134 13.15 4.59 0.87
C LEU A 134 11.78 5.22 1.15
N PRO A 135 10.77 4.96 0.33
CA PRO A 135 9.38 5.26 0.67
C PRO A 135 8.97 4.59 1.98
N LEU A 136 8.05 5.24 2.73
CA LEU A 136 7.41 4.67 3.91
C LEU A 136 5.94 4.38 3.60
N VAL A 137 5.51 3.13 3.81
CA VAL A 137 4.11 2.68 3.66
C VAL A 137 3.50 2.53 5.03
N ILE A 138 2.50 3.38 5.33
CA ILE A 138 1.94 3.55 6.66
C ILE A 138 0.57 2.90 6.77
N HIS A 139 0.41 2.06 7.79
CA HIS A 139 -0.85 1.63 8.37
C HIS A 139 -1.25 2.57 9.52
N SER A 140 -2.46 3.10 9.51
CA SER A 140 -2.98 3.87 10.66
C SER A 140 -4.44 3.51 10.90
N ARG A 141 -4.73 2.96 12.07
CA ARG A 141 -6.09 2.59 12.48
C ARG A 141 -6.38 3.05 13.90
N ASP A 142 -7.34 3.98 14.05
CA ASP A 142 -7.70 4.61 15.31
C ASP A 142 -6.50 5.25 16.06
N ALA A 143 -5.47 5.69 15.30
CA ALA A 143 -4.18 6.17 15.83
C ALA A 143 -3.64 7.41 15.08
N TRP A 144 -4.51 8.20 14.47
CA TRP A 144 -4.10 9.29 13.58
C TRP A 144 -3.18 10.32 14.23
N ASP A 145 -3.51 10.79 15.45
CA ASP A 145 -2.71 11.81 16.12
C ASP A 145 -1.30 11.30 16.42
N ASP A 146 -1.18 10.13 17.05
CA ASP A 146 0.12 9.53 17.35
C ASP A 146 0.92 9.20 16.07
N THR A 147 0.23 8.82 14.97
CA THR A 147 0.89 8.60 13.66
C THR A 147 1.53 9.90 13.15
N PHE A 148 0.80 11.02 13.18
CA PHE A 148 1.34 12.31 12.75
C PHE A 148 2.40 12.84 13.71
N ASP A 149 2.26 12.61 15.02
CA ASP A 149 3.22 13.02 16.03
C ASP A 149 4.55 12.27 15.86
N ALA A 150 4.52 10.96 15.59
CA ALA A 150 5.71 10.18 15.28
C ALA A 150 6.42 10.69 14.01
N LEU A 151 5.68 10.98 12.95
CA LEU A 151 6.22 11.55 11.71
C LEU A 151 6.86 12.94 11.96
N ALA A 152 6.22 13.78 12.77
CA ALA A 152 6.76 15.09 13.12
C ALA A 152 8.01 15.00 14.00
N SER A 153 8.06 14.03 14.91
CA SER A 153 9.16 13.81 15.85
C SER A 153 10.43 13.33 15.16
N VAL A 154 10.32 12.34 14.27
CA VAL A 154 11.48 11.69 13.61
C VAL A 154 11.85 12.41 12.30
N GLY A 155 10.86 13.00 11.63
CA GLY A 155 11.00 13.60 10.32
C GLY A 155 10.31 12.78 9.24
N VAL A 156 9.45 13.44 8.45
CA VAL A 156 8.65 12.80 7.40
C VAL A 156 9.57 12.33 6.26
N PRO A 157 9.57 11.03 5.91
CA PRO A 157 10.30 10.57 4.73
C PRO A 157 9.78 11.25 3.45
N THR A 158 10.68 11.52 2.51
CA THR A 158 10.37 12.27 1.28
C THR A 158 9.21 11.66 0.47
N ARG A 159 9.05 10.34 0.58
CA ARG A 159 7.99 9.58 -0.10
C ARG A 159 7.22 8.78 0.96
N THR A 160 6.14 9.37 1.43
CA THR A 160 5.26 8.78 2.46
C THR A 160 3.92 8.42 1.85
N ILE A 161 3.43 7.23 2.11
CA ILE A 161 2.17 6.69 1.59
C ILE A 161 1.33 6.22 2.78
N PHE A 162 0.15 6.78 2.95
CA PHE A 162 -0.87 6.20 3.82
C PHE A 162 -1.63 5.15 3.00
N HIS A 163 -1.36 3.88 3.27
CA HIS A 163 -2.05 2.79 2.63
C HIS A 163 -3.44 2.58 3.25
N CYS A 164 -4.34 1.94 2.50
CA CYS A 164 -5.71 1.63 2.92
C CYS A 164 -6.35 2.79 3.70
N PHE A 165 -6.28 3.99 3.13
CA PHE A 165 -6.65 5.20 3.84
C PHE A 165 -8.10 5.13 4.33
N THR A 166 -8.28 5.15 5.65
CA THR A 166 -9.58 5.05 6.33
C THR A 166 -9.96 6.32 7.09
N GLY A 167 -9.12 7.36 7.05
CA GLY A 167 -9.42 8.66 7.61
C GLY A 167 -10.48 9.43 6.83
N GLY A 168 -10.96 10.49 7.44
CA GLY A 168 -11.86 11.46 6.79
C GLY A 168 -11.11 12.61 6.11
N PRO A 169 -11.85 13.66 5.71
CA PRO A 169 -11.27 14.86 5.08
C PRO A 169 -10.24 15.60 5.95
N GLU A 170 -10.31 15.49 7.27
CA GLU A 170 -9.36 16.15 8.18
C GLU A 170 -8.00 15.45 8.12
N GLU A 171 -7.98 14.13 8.33
CA GLU A 171 -6.76 13.32 8.25
C GLU A 171 -6.16 13.37 6.84
N ALA A 172 -7.02 13.41 5.80
CA ALA A 172 -6.55 13.55 4.42
C ALA A 172 -5.79 14.86 4.21
N ARG A 173 -6.31 16.00 4.73
CA ARG A 173 -5.59 17.29 4.64
C ARG A 173 -4.26 17.24 5.38
N ARG A 174 -4.25 16.72 6.61
CA ARG A 174 -3.00 16.57 7.40
C ARG A 174 -1.94 15.76 6.64
N ALA A 175 -2.34 14.65 6.03
CA ALA A 175 -1.44 13.81 5.25
C ALA A 175 -0.95 14.52 3.96
N LEU A 176 -1.82 15.22 3.26
CA LEU A 176 -1.45 16.01 2.08
C LEU A 176 -0.55 17.20 2.42
N ASP A 177 -0.75 17.86 3.56
CA ASP A 177 0.06 18.99 4.02
C ASP A 177 1.51 18.60 4.31
N ILE A 178 1.76 17.35 4.72
CA ILE A 178 3.11 16.80 4.87
C ILE A 178 3.66 16.18 3.57
N GLY A 179 2.95 16.31 2.45
CA GLY A 179 3.37 15.83 1.13
C GLY A 179 3.13 14.35 0.86
N ALA A 180 2.37 13.66 1.71
CA ALA A 180 2.08 12.24 1.54
C ALA A 180 1.16 11.94 0.36
N LEU A 181 1.17 10.68 -0.07
CA LEU A 181 0.20 10.08 -0.99
C LEU A 181 -0.85 9.32 -0.19
N LEU A 182 -2.08 9.31 -0.68
CA LEU A 182 -3.20 8.56 -0.11
C LEU A 182 -3.56 7.40 -1.03
N SER A 183 -3.53 6.18 -0.52
CA SER A 183 -3.91 4.99 -1.27
C SER A 183 -5.28 4.50 -0.83
N PHE A 184 -6.19 4.36 -1.79
CA PHE A 184 -7.58 3.97 -1.55
C PHE A 184 -7.83 2.54 -1.98
N SER A 185 -8.25 1.72 -1.01
CA SER A 185 -8.62 0.31 -1.21
C SER A 185 -10.09 0.15 -1.61
N GLY A 186 -10.54 -1.09 -1.76
CA GLY A 186 -11.93 -1.43 -2.01
C GLY A 186 -12.94 -0.83 -1.02
N ILE A 187 -12.49 -0.36 0.15
CA ILE A 187 -13.33 0.33 1.16
C ILE A 187 -14.03 1.55 0.57
N VAL A 188 -13.39 2.29 -0.33
CA VAL A 188 -14.00 3.48 -0.96
C VAL A 188 -15.31 3.17 -1.67
N THR A 189 -15.52 1.92 -2.08
CA THR A 189 -16.77 1.46 -2.73
C THR A 189 -17.88 1.11 -1.76
N PHE A 190 -17.61 1.05 -0.44
CA PHE A 190 -18.58 0.58 0.55
C PHE A 190 -19.58 1.69 0.90
N LYS A 191 -20.87 1.33 0.97
CA LYS A 191 -21.92 2.28 1.36
C LYS A 191 -21.72 2.88 2.76
N GLY A 192 -21.04 2.15 3.65
CA GLY A 192 -20.79 2.56 5.03
C GLY A 192 -19.49 3.37 5.22
N ALA A 193 -18.85 3.83 4.14
CA ALA A 193 -17.57 4.55 4.20
C ALA A 193 -17.67 6.01 3.66
N PRO A 194 -18.63 6.84 4.10
CA PRO A 194 -18.82 8.19 3.56
C PRO A 194 -17.61 9.11 3.82
N GLU A 195 -16.92 8.94 4.95
CA GLU A 195 -15.73 9.74 5.27
C GLU A 195 -14.56 9.42 4.32
N VAL A 196 -14.33 8.15 4.02
CA VAL A 196 -13.31 7.72 3.04
C VAL A 196 -13.64 8.25 1.64
N GLN A 197 -14.93 8.20 1.25
CA GLN A 197 -15.38 8.75 -0.03
C GLN A 197 -15.18 10.27 -0.09
N ALA A 198 -15.45 10.99 0.99
CA ALA A 198 -15.21 12.43 1.07
C ALA A 198 -13.70 12.76 1.02
N ALA A 199 -12.86 11.97 1.66
CA ALA A 199 -11.40 12.08 1.56
C ALA A 199 -10.90 11.84 0.13
N ALA A 200 -11.43 10.81 -0.56
CA ALA A 200 -11.08 10.52 -1.94
C ALA A 200 -11.48 11.66 -2.91
N ILE A 201 -12.64 12.27 -2.71
CA ILE A 201 -13.08 13.45 -3.51
C ILE A 201 -12.15 14.65 -3.28
N LEU A 202 -11.62 14.81 -2.07
CA LEU A 202 -10.73 15.90 -1.70
C LEU A 202 -9.30 15.70 -2.23
N CYS A 203 -8.86 14.44 -2.37
CA CYS A 203 -7.49 14.09 -2.72
C CYS A 203 -7.16 14.50 -4.17
N PRO A 204 -6.09 15.28 -4.41
CA PRO A 204 -5.63 15.56 -5.77
C PRO A 204 -5.22 14.28 -6.50
N LEU A 205 -5.49 14.21 -7.81
CA LEU A 205 -5.18 13.01 -8.61
C LEU A 205 -3.70 12.64 -8.64
N ASP A 206 -2.81 13.63 -8.54
CA ASP A 206 -1.35 13.43 -8.47
C ASP A 206 -0.85 13.03 -7.07
N ARG A 207 -1.75 12.93 -6.11
CA ARG A 207 -1.51 12.47 -4.74
C ARG A 207 -2.30 11.22 -4.38
N MET A 208 -3.05 10.68 -5.34
CA MET A 208 -3.91 9.52 -5.16
C MET A 208 -3.27 8.26 -5.71
N LEU A 209 -3.31 7.20 -4.91
CA LEU A 209 -3.02 5.84 -5.33
C LEU A 209 -4.28 4.97 -5.18
N VAL A 210 -4.28 3.85 -5.85
CA VAL A 210 -5.29 2.80 -5.70
C VAL A 210 -4.61 1.48 -5.38
N GLU A 211 -5.29 0.67 -4.59
CA GLU A 211 -4.79 -0.62 -4.12
C GLU A 211 -5.93 -1.61 -3.93
N THR A 212 -5.59 -2.86 -3.78
CA THR A 212 -6.58 -3.88 -3.40
C THR A 212 -6.53 -4.23 -1.93
N ASP A 213 -5.37 -4.23 -1.31
CA ASP A 213 -5.12 -4.89 -0.03
C ASP A 213 -5.51 -6.38 -0.07
N SER A 214 -5.37 -6.99 -1.26
CA SER A 214 -5.75 -8.39 -1.47
C SER A 214 -4.88 -9.34 -0.64
N PRO A 215 -5.45 -10.41 -0.09
CA PRO A 215 -6.76 -11.01 -0.36
C PRO A 215 -7.94 -10.38 0.42
N TYR A 216 -7.74 -9.28 1.11
CA TYR A 216 -8.76 -8.61 1.92
C TYR A 216 -9.57 -7.58 1.12
N LEU A 217 -10.54 -6.95 1.75
CA LEU A 217 -11.25 -5.73 1.36
C LEU A 217 -11.85 -5.72 -0.06
N ALA A 218 -12.31 -6.87 -0.57
CA ALA A 218 -12.90 -6.96 -1.90
C ALA A 218 -13.94 -5.83 -2.15
N PRO A 219 -13.82 -5.08 -3.27
CA PRO A 219 -14.72 -3.97 -3.59
C PRO A 219 -16.13 -4.46 -3.93
N ILE A 220 -17.11 -3.56 -3.99
CA ILE A 220 -18.40 -3.87 -4.61
C ILE A 220 -18.19 -4.01 -6.14
N PRO A 221 -18.71 -5.05 -6.81
CA PRO A 221 -19.72 -6.02 -6.33
C PRO A 221 -19.14 -7.34 -5.74
N HIS A 222 -17.86 -7.40 -5.44
CA HIS A 222 -17.18 -8.65 -5.06
C HIS A 222 -17.14 -8.93 -3.56
N ARG A 223 -17.85 -8.14 -2.74
CA ARG A 223 -17.90 -8.32 -1.27
C ARG A 223 -18.16 -9.76 -0.86
N GLY A 224 -17.41 -10.20 0.19
CA GLY A 224 -17.50 -11.56 0.72
C GLY A 224 -16.70 -12.62 -0.05
N LYS A 225 -15.98 -12.23 -1.10
CA LYS A 225 -15.01 -13.08 -1.79
C LYS A 225 -13.59 -12.64 -1.42
N PRO A 226 -12.59 -13.53 -1.53
CA PRO A 226 -11.20 -13.11 -1.50
C PRO A 226 -10.93 -12.10 -2.61
N ASN A 227 -10.29 -10.98 -2.25
CA ASN A 227 -9.91 -9.92 -3.19
C ASN A 227 -8.73 -10.36 -4.06
N ARG A 228 -8.47 -9.64 -5.15
CA ARG A 228 -7.35 -9.90 -6.08
C ARG A 228 -6.94 -8.63 -6.82
N PRO A 229 -5.63 -8.49 -7.16
CA PRO A 229 -5.13 -7.31 -7.87
C PRO A 229 -5.83 -7.02 -9.20
N ALA A 230 -6.35 -8.04 -9.88
CA ALA A 230 -7.11 -7.90 -11.11
C ALA A 230 -8.41 -7.06 -10.98
N TRP A 231 -8.79 -6.66 -9.76
CA TRP A 231 -9.97 -5.82 -9.51
C TRP A 231 -9.64 -4.35 -9.23
N VAL A 232 -8.39 -3.92 -9.46
CA VAL A 232 -8.01 -2.50 -9.41
C VAL A 232 -8.75 -1.66 -10.47
N PRO A 233 -8.85 -2.10 -11.77
CA PRO A 233 -9.65 -1.38 -12.77
C PRO A 233 -11.14 -1.41 -12.45
#